data_e3a350d7a81a2e7b019eb3b7fa3a9b21
#
_entry.id   e3a350d7a81a2e7b019eb3b7fa3a9b21
#
_cell.length_a   1.000
_cell.length_b   1.000
_cell.length_c   1.000
_cell.angle_alpha   90.00
_cell.angle_beta   90.00
_cell.angle_gamma   90.00
#
_symmetry.space_group_name_H-M   'P 1'
#
loop_
_entity.id
_entity.type
_entity.pdbx_description
1 polymer ?
#
loop_
_entity_poly.entity_id
_entity_poly.type
_entity_poly.pdbx_seq_one_letter_code
_entity_poly.pdbx_strand_id
1 'polypeptide(L)'
;VHTGPLRPEDYDEIAKELGIETAAIRAVVEIETGRLQKGFNADGSAIINFDLPVFRRAAARRGINLSRHSNSVALKPVNIAKYGSQQAAQHARLEAAMAIDSVAAVESTFWGMFQIGGFNWKLCGTASREEFVERMKRSEYDQLSLFANYIRNTGLLAHLKNKNWAAFARAYNGPSYASRGYHTRLAAAYRKYK
;
A
#
# COMPACT_ATOMS: atom_id res chain seq x y z
N VAL A 1 16.30 12.22 9.80
CA VAL A 1 16.11 10.83 9.33
C VAL A 1 14.78 10.33 9.86
N HIS A 2 13.90 9.92 8.94
CA HIS A 2 12.56 9.42 9.28
C HIS A 2 12.61 7.91 9.49
N THR A 3 12.84 7.48 10.72
CA THR A 3 12.87 6.06 11.08
C THR A 3 11.82 5.76 12.15
N GLY A 4 11.41 4.50 12.23
CA GLY A 4 10.41 4.06 13.20
C GLY A 4 8.97 4.38 12.80
N PRO A 5 8.03 4.30 13.76
CA PRO A 5 6.61 4.61 13.51
C PRO A 5 6.39 6.08 13.14
N LEU A 6 5.27 6.35 12.46
CA LEU A 6 4.89 7.72 12.13
C LEU A 6 4.73 8.58 13.39
N ARG A 7 5.28 9.78 13.32
CA ARG A 7 5.21 10.80 14.38
C ARG A 7 4.29 11.93 13.94
N PRO A 8 3.78 12.74 14.88
CA PRO A 8 2.94 13.90 14.53
C PRO A 8 3.59 14.81 13.47
N GLU A 9 4.90 15.03 13.57
CA GLU A 9 5.65 15.88 12.62
C GLU A 9 5.63 15.30 11.19
N ASP A 10 5.58 13.98 11.05
CA ASP A 10 5.55 13.33 9.75
C ASP A 10 4.23 13.63 9.04
N TYR A 11 3.11 13.61 9.77
CA TYR A 11 1.81 13.98 9.21
C TYR A 11 1.77 15.45 8.80
N ASP A 12 2.33 16.35 9.63
CA ASP A 12 2.39 17.78 9.33
C ASP A 12 3.18 18.04 8.04
N GLU A 13 4.31 17.37 7.88
CA GLU A 13 5.16 17.51 6.69
C GLU A 13 4.44 17.07 5.43
N ILE A 14 3.82 15.89 5.46
CA ILE A 14 3.08 15.36 4.31
C ILE A 14 1.84 16.23 4.00
N ALA A 15 1.11 16.67 5.00
CA ALA A 15 -0.04 17.57 4.81
C ALA A 15 0.40 18.87 4.13
N LYS A 16 1.53 19.44 4.54
CA LYS A 16 2.09 20.65 3.93
C LYS A 16 2.45 20.43 2.47
N GLU A 17 3.10 19.30 2.16
CA GLU A 17 3.44 18.95 0.77
C GLU A 17 2.20 18.82 -0.11
N LEU A 18 1.13 18.25 0.42
CA LEU A 18 -0.13 18.05 -0.31
C LEU A 18 -1.00 19.33 -0.32
N GLY A 19 -0.71 20.30 0.51
CA GLY A 19 -1.53 21.51 0.65
C GLY A 19 -2.90 21.22 1.25
N ILE A 20 -2.97 20.31 2.22
CA ILE A 20 -4.19 19.95 2.94
C ILE A 20 -3.98 20.08 4.45
N GLU A 21 -5.08 20.06 5.21
CA GLU A 21 -4.99 20.08 6.66
C GLU A 21 -4.39 18.79 7.21
N THR A 22 -3.58 18.89 8.26
CA THR A 22 -3.02 17.73 8.94
C THR A 22 -4.10 16.77 9.41
N ALA A 23 -5.24 17.29 9.91
CA ALA A 23 -6.36 16.47 10.32
C ALA A 23 -6.91 15.62 9.18
N ALA A 24 -6.88 16.10 7.94
CA ALA A 24 -7.34 15.36 6.77
C ALA A 24 -6.44 14.16 6.48
N ILE A 25 -5.11 14.35 6.45
CA ILE A 25 -4.20 13.23 6.19
C ILE A 25 -4.20 12.23 7.36
N ARG A 26 -4.32 12.70 8.59
CA ARG A 26 -4.41 11.80 9.75
C ARG A 26 -5.67 10.93 9.70
N ALA A 27 -6.79 11.51 9.27
CA ALA A 27 -8.03 10.75 9.10
C ALA A 27 -7.86 9.65 8.05
N VAL A 28 -7.27 10.00 6.91
CA VAL A 28 -7.04 9.03 5.82
C VAL A 28 -6.13 7.91 6.29
N VAL A 29 -5.02 8.22 6.95
CA VAL A 29 -4.09 7.21 7.46
C VAL A 29 -4.79 6.28 8.46
N GLU A 30 -5.52 6.82 9.42
CA GLU A 30 -6.23 5.98 10.40
C GLU A 30 -7.20 5.01 9.75
N ILE A 31 -8.01 5.49 8.81
CA ILE A 31 -9.06 4.66 8.20
C ILE A 31 -8.51 3.71 7.15
N GLU A 32 -7.54 4.15 6.33
CA GLU A 32 -7.07 3.35 5.20
C GLU A 32 -5.96 2.35 5.57
N THR A 33 -5.34 2.48 6.74
CA THR A 33 -4.38 1.46 7.22
C THR A 33 -5.06 0.32 7.99
N GLY A 34 -6.36 0.42 8.20
CA GLY A 34 -7.16 -0.62 8.83
C GLY A 34 -6.70 -0.96 10.24
N ARG A 35 -6.85 -2.23 10.61
CA ARG A 35 -6.49 -2.69 11.96
C ARG A 35 -4.98 -2.79 12.20
N LEU A 36 -4.19 -2.96 11.14
CA LEU A 36 -2.74 -3.08 11.28
C LEU A 36 -2.11 -1.79 11.77
N GLN A 37 -2.44 -0.68 11.13
CA GLN A 37 -1.91 0.66 11.41
C GLN A 37 -0.39 0.69 11.58
N LYS A 38 0.31 -0.21 10.89
CA LYS A 38 1.77 -0.32 10.91
C LYS A 38 2.27 -0.79 9.56
N GLY A 39 3.51 -0.42 9.24
CA GLY A 39 4.13 -0.74 7.95
C GLY A 39 5.17 -1.85 8.02
N PHE A 40 5.57 -2.27 9.22
CA PHE A 40 6.66 -3.21 9.41
C PHE A 40 6.33 -4.30 10.42
N ASN A 41 6.92 -5.48 10.19
CA ASN A 41 6.91 -6.59 11.12
C ASN A 41 7.92 -6.35 12.23
N ALA A 42 7.84 -7.13 13.32
CA ALA A 42 8.76 -7.02 14.45
C ALA A 42 10.23 -7.26 14.07
N ASP A 43 10.48 -8.04 13.01
CA ASP A 43 11.84 -8.31 12.52
C ASP A 43 12.39 -7.19 11.61
N GLY A 44 11.63 -6.13 11.39
CA GLY A 44 12.03 -5.00 10.54
C GLY A 44 11.68 -5.15 9.07
N SER A 45 11.10 -6.27 8.66
CA SER A 45 10.64 -6.45 7.28
C SER A 45 9.33 -5.70 7.05
N ALA A 46 9.12 -5.21 5.83
CA ALA A 46 7.87 -4.53 5.49
C ALA A 46 6.69 -5.50 5.50
N ILE A 47 5.54 -5.02 5.94
CA ILE A 47 4.27 -5.75 5.81
C ILE A 47 3.96 -5.87 4.32
N ILE A 48 3.74 -7.08 3.85
CA ILE A 48 3.40 -7.34 2.44
C ILE A 48 2.28 -8.36 2.32
N ASN A 49 1.69 -8.40 1.13
CA ASN A 49 0.78 -9.46 0.73
C ASN A 49 1.06 -9.81 -0.73
N PHE A 50 1.68 -10.97 -0.94
CA PHE A 50 1.95 -11.47 -2.29
C PHE A 50 0.66 -12.06 -2.87
N ASP A 51 0.27 -11.61 -4.06
CA ASP A 51 -0.98 -12.01 -4.71
C ASP A 51 -0.68 -12.97 -5.86
N LEU A 52 -0.94 -14.26 -5.65
CA LEU A 52 -0.67 -15.28 -6.67
C LEU A 52 -1.47 -15.08 -7.95
N PRO A 53 -2.79 -14.82 -7.92
CA PRO A 53 -3.53 -14.57 -9.16
C PRO A 53 -2.98 -13.41 -9.96
N VAL A 54 -2.60 -12.31 -9.30
CA VAL A 54 -1.97 -11.16 -9.96
C VAL A 54 -0.62 -11.56 -10.56
N PHE A 55 0.19 -12.34 -9.82
CA PHE A 55 1.47 -12.83 -10.31
C PHE A 55 1.31 -13.71 -11.56
N ARG A 56 0.35 -14.63 -11.58
CA ARG A 56 0.07 -15.46 -12.75
C ARG A 56 -0.24 -14.62 -13.98
N ARG A 57 -1.08 -13.59 -13.84
CA ARG A 57 -1.42 -12.70 -14.95
C ARG A 57 -0.23 -11.87 -15.41
N ALA A 58 0.55 -11.33 -14.46
CA ALA A 58 1.73 -10.54 -14.78
C ALA A 58 2.80 -11.40 -15.49
N ALA A 59 3.04 -12.59 -15.01
CA ALA A 59 3.97 -13.55 -15.63
C ALA A 59 3.54 -13.89 -17.06
N ALA A 60 2.25 -14.16 -17.27
CA ALA A 60 1.70 -14.46 -18.60
C ALA A 60 1.94 -13.30 -19.56
N ARG A 61 1.65 -12.04 -19.14
CA ARG A 61 1.90 -10.87 -19.98
C ARG A 61 3.37 -10.70 -20.35
N ARG A 62 4.27 -11.18 -19.51
CA ARG A 62 5.72 -11.09 -19.73
C ARG A 62 6.29 -12.32 -20.46
N GLY A 63 5.44 -13.26 -20.86
CA GLY A 63 5.86 -14.46 -21.58
C GLY A 63 6.56 -15.49 -20.70
N ILE A 64 6.37 -15.44 -19.39
CA ILE A 64 6.98 -16.37 -18.44
C ILE A 64 6.14 -17.64 -18.35
N ASN A 65 6.77 -18.79 -18.64
CA ASN A 65 6.11 -20.10 -18.51
C ASN A 65 6.24 -20.63 -17.08
N LEU A 66 5.21 -20.46 -16.28
CA LEU A 66 5.20 -20.87 -14.88
C LEU A 66 5.23 -22.40 -14.70
N SER A 67 4.87 -23.18 -15.73
CA SER A 67 4.96 -24.64 -15.64
C SER A 67 6.39 -25.14 -15.39
N ARG A 68 7.38 -24.36 -15.79
CA ARG A 68 8.81 -24.65 -15.53
C ARG A 68 9.21 -24.42 -14.08
N HIS A 69 8.34 -23.78 -13.30
CA HIS A 69 8.58 -23.40 -11.91
C HIS A 69 7.57 -24.06 -10.96
N SER A 70 6.98 -25.18 -11.35
CA SER A 70 5.87 -25.84 -10.63
C SER A 70 6.19 -26.18 -9.17
N ASN A 71 7.47 -26.35 -8.84
CA ASN A 71 7.91 -26.65 -7.47
C ASN A 71 8.15 -25.39 -6.60
N SER A 72 8.04 -24.20 -7.19
CA SER A 72 8.26 -22.95 -6.46
C SER A 72 7.20 -22.72 -5.40
N VAL A 73 7.61 -22.28 -4.21
CA VAL A 73 6.67 -21.91 -3.15
C VAL A 73 5.82 -20.69 -3.54
N ALA A 74 6.28 -19.88 -4.51
CA ALA A 74 5.51 -18.76 -5.03
C ALA A 74 4.18 -19.19 -5.62
N LEU A 75 4.10 -20.39 -6.19
CA LEU A 75 2.91 -20.90 -6.86
C LEU A 75 1.99 -21.71 -5.96
N LYS A 76 2.35 -21.87 -4.69
CA LYS A 76 1.51 -22.59 -3.72
C LYS A 76 0.55 -21.62 -3.05
N PRO A 77 -0.76 -21.92 -3.04
CA PRO A 77 -1.73 -21.06 -2.36
C PRO A 77 -1.47 -21.04 -0.85
N VAL A 78 -1.69 -19.87 -0.24
CA VAL A 78 -1.65 -19.70 1.20
C VAL A 78 -3.00 -19.14 1.63
N ASN A 79 -3.62 -19.80 2.61
CA ASN A 79 -4.87 -19.29 3.17
C ASN A 79 -4.55 -18.18 4.16
N ILE A 80 -4.91 -16.96 3.77
CA ILE A 80 -4.68 -15.76 4.58
C ILE A 80 -6.03 -15.26 5.09
N ALA A 81 -6.24 -15.40 6.39
CA ALA A 81 -7.48 -14.96 7.02
C ALA A 81 -7.61 -13.43 7.07
N LYS A 82 -6.49 -12.72 7.12
CA LYS A 82 -6.45 -11.25 7.19
C LYS A 82 -5.09 -10.73 6.76
N TYR A 83 -5.06 -9.47 6.29
CA TYR A 83 -3.81 -8.79 5.97
C TYR A 83 -2.87 -8.76 7.17
N GLY A 84 -1.58 -8.90 6.90
CA GLY A 84 -0.54 -8.92 7.92
C GLY A 84 -0.33 -10.27 8.59
N SER A 85 -1.16 -11.26 8.30
CA SER A 85 -0.96 -12.62 8.79
C SER A 85 0.06 -13.38 7.95
N GLN A 86 0.68 -14.39 8.54
CA GLN A 86 1.62 -15.30 7.86
C GLN A 86 2.74 -14.58 7.09
N GLN A 87 3.32 -13.53 7.70
CA GLN A 87 4.29 -12.70 7.03
C GLN A 87 5.56 -13.46 6.60
N ALA A 88 6.02 -14.42 7.38
CA ALA A 88 7.17 -15.25 6.99
C ALA A 88 6.89 -15.99 5.68
N ALA A 89 5.68 -16.56 5.53
CA ALA A 89 5.26 -17.23 4.30
C ALA A 89 5.13 -16.24 3.14
N GLN A 90 4.60 -15.05 3.38
CA GLN A 90 4.48 -14.01 2.35
C GLN A 90 5.84 -13.58 1.81
N HIS A 91 6.81 -13.36 2.69
CA HIS A 91 8.17 -12.99 2.27
C HIS A 91 8.88 -14.13 1.54
N ALA A 92 8.70 -15.38 1.98
CA ALA A 92 9.25 -16.54 1.29
C ALA A 92 8.69 -16.66 -0.12
N ARG A 93 7.40 -16.46 -0.29
CA ARG A 93 6.73 -16.49 -1.60
C ARG A 93 7.20 -15.36 -2.51
N LEU A 94 7.33 -14.14 -1.98
CA LEU A 94 7.87 -13.02 -2.73
C LEU A 94 9.30 -13.29 -3.20
N GLU A 95 10.15 -13.79 -2.32
CA GLU A 95 11.53 -14.12 -2.66
C GLU A 95 11.60 -15.16 -3.77
N ALA A 96 10.79 -16.22 -3.68
CA ALA A 96 10.70 -17.24 -4.72
C ALA A 96 10.17 -16.66 -6.04
N ALA A 97 9.18 -15.77 -5.99
CA ALA A 97 8.66 -15.09 -7.17
C ALA A 97 9.70 -14.17 -7.82
N MET A 98 10.50 -13.48 -7.00
CA MET A 98 11.60 -12.64 -7.48
C MET A 98 12.62 -13.45 -8.27
N ALA A 99 12.88 -14.69 -7.86
CA ALA A 99 13.79 -15.59 -8.58
C ALA A 99 13.22 -16.05 -9.93
N ILE A 100 11.90 -16.09 -10.07
CA ILE A 100 11.25 -16.41 -11.34
C ILE A 100 11.27 -15.21 -12.28
N ASP A 101 10.76 -14.08 -11.82
CA ASP A 101 10.74 -12.82 -12.57
C ASP A 101 10.52 -11.64 -11.61
N SER A 102 11.55 -10.81 -11.47
CA SER A 102 11.53 -9.73 -10.50
C SER A 102 10.47 -8.66 -10.78
N VAL A 103 10.21 -8.36 -12.05
CA VAL A 103 9.21 -7.37 -12.45
C VAL A 103 7.80 -7.84 -12.05
N ALA A 104 7.44 -9.05 -12.46
CA ALA A 104 6.13 -9.61 -12.12
C ALA A 104 5.97 -9.76 -10.61
N ALA A 105 7.03 -10.16 -9.90
CA ALA A 105 6.98 -10.35 -8.45
C ALA A 105 6.69 -9.05 -7.71
N VAL A 106 7.41 -7.98 -8.02
CA VAL A 106 7.20 -6.67 -7.38
C VAL A 106 5.81 -6.15 -7.68
N GLU A 107 5.38 -6.22 -8.93
CA GLU A 107 4.08 -5.70 -9.36
C GLU A 107 2.90 -6.51 -8.83
N SER A 108 3.14 -7.74 -8.37
CA SER A 108 2.09 -8.62 -7.83
C SER A 108 2.05 -8.67 -6.31
N THR A 109 2.82 -7.82 -5.66
CA THR A 109 2.86 -7.69 -4.21
C THR A 109 2.20 -6.39 -3.79
N PHE A 110 1.43 -6.44 -2.71
CA PHE A 110 0.85 -5.27 -2.05
C PHE A 110 1.74 -4.91 -0.87
N TRP A 111 2.16 -3.63 -0.79
CA TRP A 111 3.28 -3.20 0.03
C TRP A 111 2.88 -2.22 1.12
N GLY A 112 3.38 -2.46 2.32
CA GLY A 112 3.38 -1.50 3.41
C GLY A 112 2.04 -1.30 4.10
N MET A 113 1.96 -0.25 4.89
CA MET A 113 0.78 0.01 5.71
C MET A 113 -0.48 0.33 4.90
N PHE A 114 -0.31 0.83 3.67
CA PHE A 114 -1.43 1.15 2.78
C PHE A 114 -1.74 0.03 1.78
N GLN A 115 -0.94 -1.03 1.78
CA GLN A 115 -1.10 -2.15 0.85
C GLN A 115 -1.18 -1.68 -0.60
N ILE A 116 -0.21 -0.89 -1.02
CA ILE A 116 -0.13 -0.39 -2.39
C ILE A 116 0.44 -1.48 -3.29
N GLY A 117 -0.29 -1.81 -4.36
CA GLY A 117 0.20 -2.76 -5.35
C GLY A 117 1.46 -2.23 -6.05
N GLY A 118 2.47 -3.09 -6.19
CA GLY A 118 3.73 -2.71 -6.84
C GLY A 118 3.54 -2.24 -8.29
N PHE A 119 2.45 -2.66 -8.94
CA PHE A 119 2.10 -2.17 -10.28
C PHE A 119 1.83 -0.65 -10.32
N ASN A 120 1.64 -0.01 -9.17
CA ASN A 120 1.41 1.44 -9.04
C ASN A 120 2.71 2.23 -8.79
N TRP A 121 3.87 1.65 -8.99
CA TRP A 121 5.13 2.30 -8.64
C TRP A 121 5.32 3.68 -9.30
N LYS A 122 4.88 3.85 -10.55
CA LYS A 122 4.96 5.16 -11.24
C LYS A 122 4.05 6.19 -10.58
N LEU A 123 2.85 5.79 -10.21
CA LEU A 123 1.89 6.68 -9.54
C LEU A 123 2.36 7.10 -8.15
N CYS A 124 3.24 6.31 -7.54
CA CYS A 124 3.87 6.66 -6.26
C CYS A 124 5.08 7.60 -6.42
N GLY A 125 5.36 8.05 -7.65
CA GLY A 125 6.39 9.06 -7.91
C GLY A 125 7.81 8.53 -7.91
N THR A 126 8.01 7.21 -8.03
CA THR A 126 9.34 6.63 -8.08
C THR A 126 9.84 6.52 -9.52
N ALA A 127 11.16 6.53 -9.70
CA ALA A 127 11.79 6.42 -11.00
C ALA A 127 11.85 4.96 -11.50
N SER A 128 11.76 4.00 -10.59
CA SER A 128 11.88 2.58 -10.89
C SER A 128 11.13 1.73 -9.86
N ARG A 129 10.90 0.46 -10.20
CA ARG A 129 10.35 -0.53 -9.26
C ARG A 129 11.29 -0.72 -8.08
N GLU A 130 12.57 -0.72 -8.33
CA GLU A 130 13.62 -0.87 -7.32
C GLU A 130 13.56 0.25 -6.29
N GLU A 131 13.40 1.49 -6.73
CA GLU A 131 13.23 2.64 -5.82
C GLU A 131 11.96 2.51 -4.99
N PHE A 132 10.86 2.09 -5.61
CA PHE A 132 9.60 1.85 -4.90
C PHE A 132 9.79 0.84 -3.76
N VAL A 133 10.41 -0.30 -4.06
CA VAL A 133 10.67 -1.35 -3.07
C VAL A 133 11.59 -0.86 -1.97
N GLU A 134 12.67 -0.18 -2.34
CA GLU A 134 13.63 0.37 -1.38
C GLU A 134 12.92 1.31 -0.38
N ARG A 135 12.08 2.21 -0.88
CA ARG A 135 11.35 3.13 -0.03
C ARG A 135 10.31 2.43 0.84
N MET A 136 9.60 1.43 0.30
CA MET A 136 8.66 0.62 1.08
C MET A 136 9.34 -0.11 2.25
N LYS A 137 10.63 -0.46 2.09
CA LYS A 137 11.40 -1.16 3.11
C LYS A 137 12.10 -0.25 4.10
N ARG A 138 12.09 1.07 3.88
CA ARG A 138 12.93 2.01 4.63
C ARG A 138 12.27 2.54 5.90
N SER A 139 11.03 3.03 5.80
CA SER A 139 10.33 3.63 6.94
C SER A 139 8.84 3.78 6.68
N GLU A 140 8.07 3.96 7.75
CA GLU A 140 6.64 4.32 7.61
C GLU A 140 6.46 5.69 7.00
N TYR A 141 7.39 6.61 7.24
CA TYR A 141 7.37 7.91 6.57
C TYR A 141 7.46 7.75 5.05
N ASP A 142 8.38 6.91 4.57
CA ASP A 142 8.50 6.65 3.14
C ASP A 142 7.25 5.99 2.57
N GLN A 143 6.65 5.07 3.31
CA GLN A 143 5.38 4.45 2.89
C GLN A 143 4.27 5.49 2.78
N LEU A 144 4.18 6.42 3.72
CA LEU A 144 3.22 7.52 3.67
C LEU A 144 3.52 8.49 2.52
N SER A 145 4.79 8.81 2.29
CA SER A 145 5.21 9.68 1.18
C SER A 145 4.83 9.08 -0.18
N LEU A 146 5.04 7.79 -0.35
CA LEU A 146 4.62 7.07 -1.56
C LEU A 146 3.10 7.13 -1.75
N PHE A 147 2.36 6.95 -0.67
CA PHE A 147 0.89 7.04 -0.69
C PHE A 147 0.43 8.47 -1.03
N ALA A 148 1.09 9.48 -0.48
CA ALA A 148 0.81 10.90 -0.79
C ALA A 148 0.99 11.18 -2.28
N ASN A 149 2.06 10.67 -2.88
CA ASN A 149 2.28 10.80 -4.32
C ASN A 149 1.18 10.09 -5.12
N TYR A 150 0.77 8.91 -4.68
CA TYR A 150 -0.34 8.19 -5.29
C TYR A 150 -1.64 9.02 -5.25
N ILE A 151 -1.96 9.60 -4.11
CA ILE A 151 -3.13 10.50 -3.96
C ILE A 151 -3.04 11.66 -4.95
N ARG A 152 -1.88 12.30 -5.03
CA ARG A 152 -1.65 13.44 -5.94
C ARG A 152 -1.81 13.03 -7.40
N ASN A 153 -1.23 11.90 -7.78
CA ASN A 153 -1.14 11.48 -9.19
C ASN A 153 -2.39 10.76 -9.70
N THR A 154 -3.34 10.46 -8.84
CA THR A 154 -4.61 9.80 -9.21
C THR A 154 -5.81 10.73 -9.16
N GLY A 155 -5.61 12.02 -8.87
CA GLY A 155 -6.71 12.98 -8.76
C GLY A 155 -7.49 12.94 -7.45
N LEU A 156 -7.07 12.09 -6.49
CA LEU A 156 -7.73 11.98 -5.19
C LEU A 156 -7.51 13.21 -4.31
N LEU A 157 -6.46 13.98 -4.57
CA LEU A 157 -6.09 15.13 -3.75
C LEU A 157 -7.19 16.20 -3.69
N ALA A 158 -7.87 16.47 -4.79
CA ALA A 158 -8.95 17.45 -4.84
C ALA A 158 -10.07 17.11 -3.85
N HIS A 159 -10.41 15.84 -3.72
CA HIS A 159 -11.43 15.39 -2.77
C HIS A 159 -11.01 15.66 -1.32
N LEU A 160 -9.73 15.46 -1.00
CA LEU A 160 -9.20 15.74 0.34
C LEU A 160 -9.15 17.23 0.63
N LYS A 161 -8.75 18.05 -0.34
CA LYS A 161 -8.77 19.51 -0.21
C LYS A 161 -10.16 20.04 0.08
N ASN A 162 -11.17 19.49 -0.58
CA ASN A 162 -12.56 19.88 -0.42
C ASN A 162 -13.27 19.14 0.72
N LYS A 163 -12.57 18.24 1.41
CA LYS A 163 -13.14 17.39 2.47
C LYS A 163 -14.37 16.64 2.00
N ASN A 164 -14.35 16.23 0.74
CA ASN A 164 -15.41 15.43 0.14
C ASN A 164 -15.12 13.95 0.40
N TRP A 165 -15.47 13.51 1.60
CA TRP A 165 -15.17 12.16 2.08
C TRP A 165 -15.86 11.08 1.25
N ALA A 166 -17.08 11.33 0.80
CA ALA A 166 -17.81 10.38 -0.04
C ALA A 166 -17.12 10.19 -1.39
N ALA A 167 -16.71 11.26 -2.05
CA ALA A 167 -16.00 11.18 -3.33
C ALA A 167 -14.64 10.49 -3.19
N PHE A 168 -13.88 10.83 -2.14
CA PHE A 168 -12.62 10.17 -1.85
C PHE A 168 -12.83 8.67 -1.61
N ALA A 169 -13.75 8.30 -0.74
CA ALA A 169 -14.01 6.92 -0.40
C ALA A 169 -14.47 6.11 -1.61
N ARG A 170 -15.35 6.69 -2.44
CA ARG A 170 -15.81 6.03 -3.66
C ARG A 170 -14.66 5.76 -4.63
N ALA A 171 -13.79 6.74 -4.84
CA ALA A 171 -12.66 6.62 -5.76
C ALA A 171 -11.59 5.67 -5.24
N TYR A 172 -11.29 5.71 -3.94
CA TYR A 172 -10.24 4.91 -3.33
C TYR A 172 -10.71 3.50 -2.93
N ASN A 173 -11.85 3.41 -2.26
CA ASN A 173 -12.36 2.15 -1.70
C ASN A 173 -13.35 1.41 -2.61
N GLY A 174 -13.76 2.04 -3.71
CA GLY A 174 -14.67 1.46 -4.68
C GLY A 174 -16.16 1.70 -4.40
N PRO A 175 -17.05 1.14 -5.25
CA PRO A 175 -18.49 1.45 -5.20
C PRO A 175 -19.18 0.99 -3.92
N SER A 176 -18.59 0.04 -3.18
CA SER A 176 -19.17 -0.44 -1.91
C SER A 176 -18.79 0.40 -0.69
N TYR A 177 -18.17 1.58 -0.91
CA TYR A 177 -17.69 2.44 0.17
C TYR A 177 -18.77 2.80 1.18
N ALA A 178 -19.98 3.06 0.70
CA ALA A 178 -21.08 3.53 1.56
C ALA A 178 -21.55 2.45 2.52
N SER A 179 -21.75 1.22 2.03
CA SER A 179 -22.17 0.10 2.85
C SER A 179 -21.11 -0.30 3.88
N ARG A 180 -19.84 -0.01 3.60
CA ARG A 180 -18.71 -0.23 4.51
C ARG A 180 -18.45 0.95 5.45
N GLY A 181 -19.16 2.06 5.27
CA GLY A 181 -19.05 3.24 6.12
C GLY A 181 -17.75 4.00 6.03
N TYR A 182 -16.99 3.87 4.93
CA TYR A 182 -15.70 4.56 4.78
C TYR A 182 -15.82 6.07 4.88
N HIS A 183 -16.81 6.67 4.20
CA HIS A 183 -17.01 8.12 4.20
C HIS A 183 -17.39 8.67 5.57
N THR A 184 -18.23 7.96 6.31
CA THR A 184 -18.64 8.38 7.67
C THR A 184 -17.50 8.25 8.66
N ARG A 185 -16.70 7.19 8.54
CA ARG A 185 -15.52 7.00 9.41
C ARG A 185 -14.43 8.03 9.12
N LEU A 186 -14.21 8.36 7.85
CA LEU A 186 -13.27 9.43 7.46
C LEU A 186 -13.69 10.77 8.04
N ALA A 187 -14.97 11.13 7.91
CA ALA A 187 -15.50 12.38 8.46
C ALA A 187 -15.35 12.43 9.98
N ALA A 188 -15.63 11.33 10.67
CA ALA A 188 -15.49 11.25 12.12
C ALA A 188 -14.02 11.37 12.55
N ALA A 189 -13.12 10.70 11.86
CA ALA A 189 -11.68 10.80 12.14
C ALA A 189 -11.16 12.21 11.90
N TYR A 190 -11.61 12.86 10.83
CA TYR A 190 -11.23 14.25 10.57
C TYR A 190 -11.65 15.17 11.72
N ARG A 191 -12.88 15.05 12.21
CA ARG A 191 -13.35 15.84 13.36
C ARG A 191 -12.54 15.55 14.62
N LYS A 192 -12.13 14.32 14.82
CA LYS A 192 -11.31 13.90 15.96
C LYS A 192 -9.94 14.58 15.95
N TYR A 193 -9.34 14.74 14.78
CA TYR A 193 -7.99 15.32 14.66
C TYR A 193 -7.99 16.83 14.42
N LYS A 194 -9.12 17.40 14.12
CA LYS A 194 -9.23 18.84 13.96
C LYS A 194 -9.32 19.54 15.32
#